data_18af22db688b6c3a084ca03faac15454
#
_entry.id   18af22db688b6c3a084ca03faac15454
#
_cell.length_a   1.000
_cell.length_b   1.000
_cell.length_c   1.000
_cell.angle_alpha   90.00
_cell.angle_beta   90.00
_cell.angle_gamma   90.00
#
_symmetry.space_group_name_H-M   'P 1'
#
loop_
_entity.id
_entity.type
_entity.pdbx_description
1 polymer ?
#
loop_
_entity_poly.entity_id
_entity_poly.type
_entity_poly.pdbx_seq_one_letter_code
_entity_poly.pdbx_strand_id
1 'polypeptide(L)'
;LAFLRYFLPLTGVILLISYFYADSHRDAERSHREASEVLNVGLGAGMLDRRLLIVGRDLRLVAASGALKRYVESGENRELSRITEDFLGFAEARAAYDQIRLLDPAGQEIVRIDHDGKQGRVIAPAQLQNKADRYYFRDSIGLPAGSIYVSPLDLNVENGQIERPFKPVLRFAMPLFDAEGRRHGIVVLNYLGRVLLDA
;
A
#
# COMPACT_ATOMS: atom_id res chain seq x y z
N LEU A 1 5.95 77.09 -3.87
CA LEU A 1 7.27 76.46 -3.49
C LEU A 1 7.24 75.90 -2.08
N ALA A 2 6.58 76.53 -1.08
CA ALA A 2 6.50 75.94 0.30
C ALA A 2 5.76 74.61 0.38
N PHE A 3 4.70 74.42 -0.40
CA PHE A 3 3.94 73.11 -0.44
C PHE A 3 4.80 71.90 -0.88
N LEU A 4 5.60 72.12 -1.94
CA LEU A 4 6.47 71.02 -2.44
C LEU A 4 7.53 70.61 -1.43
N ARG A 5 7.97 71.52 -0.58
CA ARG A 5 9.01 71.24 0.45
C ARG A 5 8.55 70.25 1.54
N TYR A 6 7.24 70.24 1.83
CA TYR A 6 6.67 69.34 2.82
C TYR A 6 5.98 68.13 2.17
N PHE A 7 5.47 68.29 0.96
CA PHE A 7 4.75 67.19 0.26
C PHE A 7 5.68 66.05 -0.17
N LEU A 8 6.85 66.36 -0.74
CA LEU A 8 7.82 65.36 -1.19
C LEU A 8 8.33 64.43 -0.06
N PRO A 9 8.78 64.95 1.10
CA PRO A 9 9.21 64.06 2.20
C PRO A 9 8.05 63.27 2.79
N LEU A 10 6.83 63.80 2.85
CA LEU A 10 5.66 63.07 3.36
C LEU A 10 5.28 61.90 2.45
N THR A 11 5.25 62.13 1.13
CA THR A 11 5.00 61.04 0.16
C THR A 11 6.10 59.97 0.19
N GLY A 12 7.35 60.39 0.37
CA GLY A 12 8.47 59.42 0.55
C GLY A 12 8.29 58.55 1.78
N VAL A 13 7.89 59.10 2.91
CA VAL A 13 7.62 58.34 4.14
C VAL A 13 6.45 57.35 3.95
N ILE A 14 5.35 57.79 3.31
CA ILE A 14 4.20 56.95 3.03
C ILE A 14 4.58 55.77 2.12
N LEU A 15 5.35 56.00 1.07
CA LEU A 15 5.82 54.95 0.17
C LEU A 15 6.74 53.97 0.89
N LEU A 16 7.59 54.47 1.77
CA LEU A 16 8.50 53.63 2.55
C LEU A 16 7.74 52.75 3.55
N ILE A 17 6.76 53.29 4.25
CA ILE A 17 5.87 52.53 5.12
C ILE A 17 5.07 51.49 4.32
N SER A 18 4.51 51.90 3.17
CA SER A 18 3.76 50.95 2.32
C SER A 18 4.64 49.83 1.78
N TYR A 19 5.90 50.12 1.44
CA TYR A 19 6.86 49.11 1.01
C TYR A 19 7.15 48.11 2.13
N PHE A 20 7.50 48.59 3.33
CA PHE A 20 7.76 47.71 4.47
C PHE A 20 6.53 46.90 4.88
N TYR A 21 5.35 47.50 4.84
CA TYR A 21 4.10 46.78 5.10
C TYR A 21 3.84 45.67 4.08
N ALA A 22 4.02 45.95 2.78
CA ALA A 22 3.85 44.97 1.72
C ALA A 22 4.88 43.84 1.78
N ASP A 23 6.13 44.17 2.14
CA ASP A 23 7.21 43.19 2.28
C ASP A 23 6.96 42.26 3.47
N SER A 24 6.64 42.84 4.64
CA SER A 24 6.27 42.06 5.83
C SER A 24 5.05 41.16 5.61
N HIS A 25 4.07 41.62 4.84
CA HIS A 25 2.89 40.79 4.51
C HIS A 25 3.23 39.63 3.60
N ARG A 26 4.15 39.81 2.65
CA ARG A 26 4.62 38.76 1.73
C ARG A 26 5.39 37.68 2.49
N ASP A 27 6.24 38.06 3.43
CA ASP A 27 7.02 37.14 4.22
C ASP A 27 6.13 36.33 5.19
N ALA A 28 5.12 36.95 5.79
CA ALA A 28 4.13 36.27 6.61
C ALA A 28 3.31 35.27 5.79
N GLU A 29 2.85 35.63 4.59
CA GLU A 29 2.12 34.69 3.73
C GLU A 29 2.97 33.51 3.26
N ARG A 30 4.26 33.74 2.95
CA ARG A 30 5.19 32.67 2.57
C ARG A 30 5.40 31.69 3.71
N SER A 31 5.70 32.18 4.90
CA SER A 31 5.92 31.34 6.08
C SER A 31 4.67 30.53 6.44
N HIS A 32 3.47 31.10 6.30
CA HIS A 32 2.21 30.38 6.50
C HIS A 32 1.99 29.28 5.47
N ARG A 33 2.30 29.53 4.19
CA ARG A 33 2.20 28.50 3.14
C ARG A 33 3.19 27.37 3.36
N GLU A 34 4.45 27.68 3.60
CA GLU A 34 5.50 26.68 3.88
C GLU A 34 5.13 25.82 5.10
N ALA A 35 4.68 26.43 6.19
CA ALA A 35 4.24 25.70 7.37
C ALA A 35 3.03 24.79 7.09
N SER A 36 2.07 25.27 6.28
CA SER A 36 0.90 24.48 5.88
C SER A 36 1.28 23.30 4.99
N GLU A 37 2.19 23.50 4.04
CA GLU A 37 2.68 22.45 3.16
C GLU A 37 3.42 21.36 3.93
N VAL A 38 4.32 21.74 4.83
CA VAL A 38 5.05 20.79 5.69
C VAL A 38 4.09 20.01 6.58
N LEU A 39 3.09 20.68 7.16
CA LEU A 39 2.07 20.02 7.99
C LEU A 39 1.24 19.04 7.15
N ASN A 40 0.79 19.43 5.96
CA ASN A 40 -0.01 18.59 5.07
C ASN A 40 0.78 17.35 4.60
N VAL A 41 2.06 17.52 4.24
CA VAL A 41 2.94 16.40 3.89
C VAL A 41 3.14 15.48 5.09
N GLY A 42 3.35 16.02 6.30
CA GLY A 42 3.50 15.23 7.52
C GLY A 42 2.23 14.44 7.88
N LEU A 43 1.05 15.05 7.72
CA LEU A 43 -0.23 14.37 7.95
C LEU A 43 -0.45 13.26 6.90
N GLY A 44 -0.15 13.52 5.63
CA GLY A 44 -0.25 12.54 4.55
C GLY A 44 0.68 11.35 4.80
N ALA A 45 1.94 11.58 5.17
CA ALA A 45 2.87 10.52 5.52
C ALA A 45 2.38 9.67 6.70
N GLY A 46 1.86 10.31 7.75
CA GLY A 46 1.31 9.60 8.92
C GLY A 46 0.07 8.76 8.59
N MET A 47 -0.77 9.19 7.64
CA MET A 47 -1.90 8.40 7.15
C MET A 47 -1.44 7.19 6.36
N LEU A 48 -0.45 7.35 5.48
CA LEU A 48 0.16 6.26 4.72
C LEU A 48 0.74 5.19 5.66
N ASP A 49 1.53 5.59 6.65
CA ASP A 49 2.11 4.67 7.63
C ASP A 49 1.04 3.86 8.36
N ARG A 50 -0.04 4.51 8.81
CA ARG A 50 -1.15 3.80 9.48
C ARG A 50 -1.83 2.79 8.55
N ARG A 51 -2.03 3.13 7.27
CA ARG A 51 -2.62 2.21 6.28
C ARG A 51 -1.73 1.01 6.04
N LEU A 52 -0.43 1.22 5.84
CA LEU A 52 0.53 0.13 5.66
C LEU A 52 0.59 -0.80 6.89
N LEU A 53 0.50 -0.23 8.11
CA LEU A 53 0.40 -1.02 9.34
C LEU A 53 -0.88 -1.87 9.40
N ILE A 54 -2.02 -1.35 8.93
CA ILE A 54 -3.29 -2.12 8.85
C ILE A 54 -3.12 -3.29 7.89
N VAL A 55 -2.57 -3.07 6.70
CA VAL A 55 -2.33 -4.15 5.73
C VAL A 55 -1.39 -5.21 6.30
N GLY A 56 -0.34 -4.80 7.02
CA GLY A 56 0.55 -5.72 7.71
C GLY A 56 -0.14 -6.57 8.78
N ARG A 57 -1.11 -6.01 9.52
CA ARG A 57 -1.96 -6.76 10.46
C ARG A 57 -2.89 -7.72 9.73
N ASP A 58 -3.50 -7.28 8.66
CA ASP A 58 -4.39 -8.08 7.83
C ASP A 58 -3.64 -9.29 7.24
N LEU A 59 -2.42 -9.09 6.74
CA LEU A 59 -1.57 -10.19 6.26
C LEU A 59 -1.26 -11.21 7.35
N ARG A 60 -0.91 -10.74 8.56
CA ARG A 60 -0.69 -11.64 9.71
C ARG A 60 -1.95 -12.41 10.09
N LEU A 61 -3.12 -11.77 10.03
CA LEU A 61 -4.40 -12.41 10.30
C LEU A 61 -4.69 -13.54 9.30
N VAL A 62 -4.52 -13.27 8.01
CA VAL A 62 -4.67 -14.26 6.93
C VAL A 62 -3.69 -15.41 7.11
N ALA A 63 -2.42 -15.12 7.37
CA ALA A 63 -1.38 -16.14 7.58
C ALA A 63 -1.57 -16.94 8.87
N ALA A 64 -2.30 -16.40 9.84
CA ALA A 64 -2.60 -17.07 11.11
C ALA A 64 -3.89 -17.90 11.07
N SER A 65 -4.59 -18.00 9.90
CA SER A 65 -5.82 -18.79 9.81
C SER A 65 -5.56 -20.26 10.20
N GLY A 66 -6.54 -20.86 10.87
CA GLY A 66 -6.40 -22.23 11.36
C GLY A 66 -6.20 -23.24 10.23
N ALA A 67 -6.88 -23.04 9.09
CA ALA A 67 -6.74 -23.90 7.93
C ALA A 67 -5.33 -23.81 7.32
N LEU A 68 -4.79 -22.60 7.20
CA LEU A 68 -3.45 -22.38 6.66
C LEU A 68 -2.37 -22.98 7.56
N LYS A 69 -2.50 -22.85 8.89
CA LYS A 69 -1.58 -23.49 9.84
C LYS A 69 -1.59 -25.02 9.69
N ARG A 70 -2.78 -25.64 9.66
CA ARG A 70 -2.88 -27.09 9.46
C ARG A 70 -2.31 -27.53 8.12
N TYR A 71 -2.52 -26.77 7.05
CA TYR A 71 -1.92 -27.05 5.75
C TYR A 71 -0.40 -27.01 5.80
N VAL A 72 0.18 -26.00 6.43
CA VAL A 72 1.64 -25.85 6.58
C VAL A 72 2.23 -27.01 7.42
N GLU A 73 1.53 -27.47 8.45
CA GLU A 73 1.97 -28.56 9.33
C GLU A 73 1.81 -29.95 8.69
N SER A 74 0.70 -30.18 7.98
CA SER A 74 0.36 -31.51 7.45
C SER A 74 0.67 -31.72 5.97
N GLY A 75 0.72 -30.65 5.18
CA GLY A 75 0.80 -30.70 3.72
C GLY A 75 -0.47 -31.24 3.04
N GLU A 76 -1.57 -31.41 3.79
CA GLU A 76 -2.76 -32.06 3.28
C GLU A 76 -3.66 -31.17 2.44
N ASN A 77 -3.91 -31.57 1.21
CA ASN A 77 -4.77 -30.83 0.24
C ASN A 77 -6.22 -30.63 0.73
N ARG A 78 -6.69 -31.41 1.70
CA ARG A 78 -8.04 -31.22 2.30
C ARG A 78 -8.23 -29.84 2.95
N GLU A 79 -7.14 -29.22 3.40
CA GLU A 79 -7.20 -27.89 4.00
C GLU A 79 -7.36 -26.79 2.96
N LEU A 80 -7.05 -27.04 1.66
CA LEU A 80 -7.12 -26.02 0.60
C LEU A 80 -8.52 -25.46 0.40
N SER A 81 -9.57 -26.28 0.53
CA SER A 81 -10.95 -25.81 0.44
C SER A 81 -11.26 -24.78 1.55
N ARG A 82 -10.83 -25.08 2.78
CA ARG A 82 -11.02 -24.17 3.93
C ARG A 82 -10.19 -22.91 3.82
N ILE A 83 -8.94 -23.02 3.32
CA ILE A 83 -8.10 -21.85 3.03
C ILE A 83 -8.78 -20.96 1.98
N THR A 84 -9.35 -21.57 0.96
CA THR A 84 -10.08 -20.85 -0.09
C THR A 84 -11.29 -20.11 0.49
N GLU A 85 -12.06 -20.75 1.36
CA GLU A 85 -13.21 -20.14 2.06
C GLU A 85 -12.77 -18.99 2.98
N ASP A 86 -11.70 -19.20 3.78
CA ASP A 86 -11.13 -18.16 4.66
C ASP A 86 -10.67 -16.94 3.85
N PHE A 87 -9.94 -17.16 2.74
CA PHE A 87 -9.43 -16.11 1.88
C PHE A 87 -10.56 -15.36 1.17
N LEU A 88 -11.57 -16.08 0.68
CA LEU A 88 -12.74 -15.47 0.05
C LEU A 88 -13.50 -14.60 1.04
N GLY A 89 -13.83 -15.13 2.21
CA GLY A 89 -14.51 -14.36 3.26
C GLY A 89 -13.71 -13.13 3.70
N PHE A 90 -12.38 -13.25 3.77
CA PHE A 90 -11.53 -12.11 4.07
C PHE A 90 -11.53 -11.06 2.95
N ALA A 91 -11.46 -11.48 1.67
CA ALA A 91 -11.51 -10.58 0.52
C ALA A 91 -12.84 -9.81 0.45
N GLU A 92 -13.96 -10.49 0.72
CA GLU A 92 -15.29 -9.86 0.75
C GLU A 92 -15.46 -8.89 1.91
N ALA A 93 -14.89 -9.20 3.08
CA ALA A 93 -14.89 -8.29 4.23
C ALA A 93 -13.98 -7.07 4.05
N ARG A 94 -13.03 -7.12 3.10
CA ARG A 94 -11.96 -6.14 2.90
C ARG A 94 -11.77 -5.81 1.43
N ALA A 95 -12.67 -5.05 0.84
CA ALA A 95 -12.64 -4.65 -0.58
C ALA A 95 -11.40 -3.82 -1.02
N ALA A 96 -10.43 -3.63 -0.12
CA ALA A 96 -9.17 -2.96 -0.39
C ALA A 96 -8.13 -3.83 -1.11
N TYR A 97 -8.37 -5.15 -1.16
CA TYR A 97 -7.47 -6.11 -1.78
C TYR A 97 -8.00 -6.56 -3.13
N ASP A 98 -7.17 -6.37 -4.18
CA ASP A 98 -7.46 -6.86 -5.52
C ASP A 98 -7.31 -8.39 -5.61
N GLN A 99 -6.31 -8.93 -4.90
CA GLN A 99 -6.01 -10.36 -4.91
C GLN A 99 -5.43 -10.84 -3.58
N ILE A 100 -5.78 -12.06 -3.22
CA ILE A 100 -5.18 -12.82 -2.11
C ILE A 100 -4.67 -14.13 -2.69
N ARG A 101 -3.41 -14.46 -2.41
CA ARG A 101 -2.75 -15.64 -2.98
C ARG A 101 -2.00 -16.45 -1.93
N LEU A 102 -2.04 -17.74 -2.10
CA LEU A 102 -1.11 -18.69 -1.48
C LEU A 102 -0.23 -19.26 -2.58
N LEU A 103 1.09 -19.13 -2.44
CA LEU A 103 2.09 -19.70 -3.35
C LEU A 103 2.92 -20.73 -2.60
N ASP A 104 3.26 -21.81 -3.29
CA ASP A 104 4.18 -22.82 -2.77
C ASP A 104 5.66 -22.36 -2.81
N PRO A 105 6.62 -23.13 -2.30
CA PRO A 105 8.04 -22.79 -2.33
C PRO A 105 8.63 -22.68 -3.75
N ALA A 106 7.98 -23.25 -4.77
CA ALA A 106 8.36 -23.16 -6.18
C ALA A 106 7.72 -21.97 -6.89
N GLY A 107 6.93 -21.15 -6.18
CA GLY A 107 6.24 -19.98 -6.73
C GLY A 107 4.95 -20.32 -7.47
N GLN A 108 4.48 -21.56 -7.41
CA GLN A 108 3.19 -21.95 -7.99
C GLN A 108 2.05 -21.46 -7.11
N GLU A 109 1.08 -20.76 -7.70
CA GLU A 109 -0.17 -20.42 -7.02
C GLU A 109 -0.91 -21.73 -6.65
N ILE A 110 -1.33 -21.85 -5.39
CA ILE A 110 -2.13 -22.97 -4.88
C ILE A 110 -3.57 -22.50 -4.66
N VAL A 111 -3.73 -21.30 -4.11
CA VAL A 111 -5.02 -20.65 -3.93
C VAL A 111 -4.90 -19.20 -4.42
N ARG A 112 -5.90 -18.76 -5.16
CA ARG A 112 -6.03 -17.36 -5.56
C ARG A 112 -7.48 -16.92 -5.49
N ILE A 113 -7.70 -15.78 -4.82
CA ILE A 113 -8.96 -15.04 -4.82
C ILE A 113 -8.70 -13.72 -5.54
N ASP A 114 -9.53 -13.39 -6.51
CA ASP A 114 -9.60 -12.07 -7.12
C ASP A 114 -10.83 -11.33 -6.58
N HIS A 115 -10.74 -10.01 -6.40
CA HIS A 115 -11.87 -9.19 -5.97
C HIS A 115 -12.02 -7.97 -6.90
N ASP A 116 -13.20 -7.81 -7.50
CA ASP A 116 -13.46 -6.75 -8.50
C ASP A 116 -13.94 -5.42 -7.90
N GLY A 117 -13.95 -5.32 -6.58
CA GLY A 117 -14.50 -4.18 -5.82
C GLY A 117 -15.95 -4.38 -5.38
N LYS A 118 -16.62 -5.45 -5.82
CA LYS A 118 -18.00 -5.81 -5.47
C LYS A 118 -18.10 -7.19 -4.85
N GLN A 119 -17.41 -8.17 -5.46
CA GLN A 119 -17.44 -9.56 -5.01
C GLN A 119 -16.07 -10.24 -5.17
N GLY A 120 -15.82 -11.21 -4.30
CA GLY A 120 -14.68 -12.11 -4.39
C GLY A 120 -14.96 -13.26 -5.37
N ARG A 121 -13.90 -13.71 -6.07
CA ARG A 121 -13.96 -14.83 -6.99
C ARG A 121 -12.80 -15.77 -6.77
N VAL A 122 -13.11 -17.04 -6.54
CA VAL A 122 -12.12 -18.11 -6.50
C VAL A 122 -11.62 -18.41 -7.91
N ILE A 123 -10.31 -18.42 -8.11
CA ILE A 123 -9.70 -18.76 -9.40
C ILE A 123 -9.57 -20.27 -9.52
N ALA A 124 -10.06 -20.81 -10.65
CA ALA A 124 -10.03 -22.24 -10.91
C ALA A 124 -8.57 -22.76 -11.01
N PRO A 125 -8.27 -23.99 -10.55
CA PRO A 125 -6.92 -24.54 -10.57
C PRO A 125 -6.21 -24.46 -11.93
N ALA A 126 -6.92 -24.63 -13.03
CA ALA A 126 -6.37 -24.53 -14.39
C ALA A 126 -5.93 -23.10 -14.80
N GLN A 127 -6.33 -22.09 -14.04
CA GLN A 127 -5.98 -20.67 -14.26
C GLN A 127 -4.91 -20.16 -13.30
N LEU A 128 -4.49 -20.98 -12.34
CA LEU A 128 -3.42 -20.65 -11.41
C LEU A 128 -2.08 -20.60 -12.13
N GLN A 129 -1.26 -19.63 -11.77
CA GLN A 129 -0.02 -19.29 -12.47
C GLN A 129 1.20 -19.55 -11.61
N ASN A 130 2.33 -19.84 -12.24
CA ASN A 130 3.61 -19.80 -11.56
C ASN A 130 4.12 -18.35 -11.52
N LYS A 131 4.56 -17.91 -10.34
CA LYS A 131 5.05 -16.55 -10.06
C LYS A 131 6.50 -16.53 -9.61
N ALA A 132 7.26 -17.63 -9.82
CA ALA A 132 8.65 -17.74 -9.41
C ALA A 132 9.55 -16.62 -9.98
N ASP A 133 9.28 -16.20 -11.22
CA ASP A 133 10.04 -15.14 -11.89
C ASP A 133 9.65 -13.72 -11.44
N ARG A 134 8.61 -13.60 -10.61
CA ARG A 134 8.19 -12.28 -10.13
C ARG A 134 9.09 -11.82 -8.99
N TYR A 135 9.50 -10.56 -9.07
CA TYR A 135 10.42 -9.95 -8.10
C TYR A 135 9.91 -10.06 -6.65
N TYR A 136 8.60 -9.83 -6.42
CA TYR A 136 8.01 -9.89 -5.09
C TYR A 136 8.07 -11.30 -4.47
N PHE A 137 8.00 -12.37 -5.31
CA PHE A 137 8.19 -13.73 -4.83
C PHE A 137 9.65 -13.97 -4.44
N ARG A 138 10.60 -13.65 -5.33
CA ARG A 138 12.03 -13.82 -5.07
C ARG A 138 12.51 -13.06 -3.84
N ASP A 139 12.03 -11.82 -3.69
CA ASP A 139 12.45 -10.94 -2.59
C ASP A 139 11.81 -11.36 -1.25
N SER A 140 10.62 -11.99 -1.26
CA SER A 140 9.90 -12.35 -0.04
C SER A 140 10.16 -13.79 0.43
N ILE A 141 10.32 -14.75 -0.50
CA ILE A 141 10.46 -16.17 -0.14
C ILE A 141 11.67 -16.44 0.76
N GLY A 142 12.76 -15.67 0.62
CA GLY A 142 13.98 -15.80 1.41
C GLY A 142 13.95 -15.17 2.79
N LEU A 143 12.91 -14.42 3.14
CA LEU A 143 12.85 -13.68 4.40
C LEU A 143 12.67 -14.61 5.62
N PRO A 144 13.09 -14.17 6.81
CA PRO A 144 12.85 -14.89 8.06
C PRO A 144 11.35 -14.99 8.40
N ALA A 145 11.01 -15.95 9.26
CA ALA A 145 9.65 -16.11 9.79
C ALA A 145 9.14 -14.83 10.44
N GLY A 146 7.87 -14.48 10.17
CA GLY A 146 7.22 -13.28 10.70
C GLY A 146 7.57 -11.96 10.00
N SER A 147 8.55 -11.98 9.06
CA SER A 147 8.88 -10.81 8.25
C SER A 147 7.79 -10.53 7.22
N ILE A 148 7.56 -9.25 6.92
CA ILE A 148 6.65 -8.81 5.87
C ILE A 148 7.47 -8.07 4.80
N TYR A 149 7.35 -8.51 3.58
CA TYR A 149 7.83 -7.81 2.40
C TYR A 149 6.76 -6.84 1.92
N VAL A 150 7.17 -5.63 1.55
CA VAL A 150 6.30 -4.63 0.91
C VAL A 150 6.94 -4.23 -0.40
N SER A 151 6.21 -4.40 -1.50
CA SER A 151 6.70 -4.02 -2.83
C SER A 151 6.66 -2.52 -3.06
N PRO A 152 7.39 -1.98 -4.06
CA PRO A 152 7.04 -0.71 -4.67
C PRO A 152 5.59 -0.72 -5.19
N LEU A 153 4.99 0.47 -5.31
CA LEU A 153 3.71 0.65 -6.00
C LEU A 153 3.95 0.44 -7.50
N ASP A 154 3.37 -0.58 -8.09
CA ASP A 154 3.48 -0.87 -9.52
C ASP A 154 2.15 -1.33 -10.12
N LEU A 155 2.11 -1.48 -11.45
CA LEU A 155 0.92 -1.95 -12.15
C LEU A 155 0.79 -3.47 -12.01
N ASN A 156 -0.45 -3.94 -11.81
CA ASN A 156 -0.69 -5.39 -11.80
C ASN A 156 -0.39 -6.02 -13.16
N VAL A 157 0.23 -7.21 -13.12
CA VAL A 157 0.64 -7.98 -14.30
C VAL A 157 0.08 -9.39 -14.20
N GLU A 158 -0.75 -9.76 -15.15
CA GLU A 158 -1.32 -11.10 -15.28
C GLU A 158 -0.95 -11.70 -16.64
N ASN A 159 -0.60 -12.97 -16.66
CA ASN A 159 -0.15 -13.69 -17.88
C ASN A 159 0.97 -12.94 -18.65
N GLY A 160 1.89 -12.29 -17.92
CA GLY A 160 2.98 -11.52 -18.50
C GLY A 160 2.60 -10.15 -19.07
N GLN A 161 1.34 -9.73 -18.97
CA GLN A 161 0.84 -8.46 -19.51
C GLN A 161 0.32 -7.55 -18.40
N ILE A 162 0.51 -6.23 -18.55
CA ILE A 162 -0.08 -5.24 -17.67
C ILE A 162 -1.60 -5.28 -17.79
N GLU A 163 -2.29 -5.47 -16.67
CA GLU A 163 -3.74 -5.53 -16.60
C GLU A 163 -4.39 -4.20 -17.02
N ARG A 164 -5.48 -4.27 -17.76
CA ARG A 164 -6.28 -3.11 -18.14
C ARG A 164 -7.75 -3.28 -17.70
N PRO A 165 -8.39 -2.20 -17.16
CA PRO A 165 -7.82 -0.87 -16.89
C PRO A 165 -6.64 -0.96 -15.91
N PHE A 166 -5.72 0.02 -15.94
CA PHE A 166 -4.55 0.04 -15.07
C PHE A 166 -4.92 -0.07 -13.59
N LYS A 167 -4.31 -1.03 -12.91
CA LYS A 167 -4.47 -1.26 -11.47
C LYS A 167 -3.14 -1.10 -10.76
N PRO A 168 -2.83 0.08 -10.20
CA PRO A 168 -1.70 0.23 -9.29
C PRO A 168 -1.95 -0.60 -8.03
N VAL A 169 -0.98 -1.40 -7.61
CA VAL A 169 -1.04 -2.25 -6.42
C VAL A 169 0.26 -2.21 -5.62
N LEU A 170 0.13 -2.33 -4.30
CA LEU A 170 1.22 -2.69 -3.41
C LEU A 170 1.05 -4.16 -3.02
N ARG A 171 2.14 -4.93 -3.08
CA ARG A 171 2.10 -6.32 -2.65
C ARG A 171 2.73 -6.45 -1.27
N PHE A 172 1.98 -7.07 -0.38
CA PHE A 172 2.46 -7.47 0.93
C PHE A 172 2.59 -8.98 0.92
N ALA A 173 3.78 -9.48 1.24
CA ALA A 173 4.04 -10.91 1.24
C ALA A 173 4.69 -11.35 2.55
N MET A 174 4.32 -12.53 3.03
CA MET A 174 4.89 -13.13 4.24
C MET A 174 5.20 -14.60 3.99
N PRO A 175 6.43 -15.05 4.28
CA PRO A 175 6.78 -16.46 4.17
C PRO A 175 6.13 -17.28 5.29
N LEU A 176 5.77 -18.51 4.95
CA LEU A 176 5.13 -19.49 5.83
C LEU A 176 6.14 -20.55 6.26
N PHE A 177 6.13 -20.87 7.53
CA PHE A 177 7.01 -21.88 8.12
C PHE A 177 6.20 -22.82 9.01
N ASP A 178 6.59 -24.11 9.04
CA ASP A 178 6.10 -25.06 10.02
C ASP A 178 6.83 -24.92 11.38
N ALA A 179 6.46 -25.77 12.33
CA ALA A 179 7.05 -25.80 13.67
C ALA A 179 8.55 -26.16 13.65
N GLU A 180 9.01 -26.91 12.64
CA GLU A 180 10.40 -27.29 12.43
C GLU A 180 11.21 -26.25 11.69
N GLY A 181 10.62 -25.12 11.31
CA GLY A 181 11.25 -24.02 10.58
C GLY A 181 11.43 -24.29 9.08
N ARG A 182 10.75 -25.29 8.52
CA ARG A 182 10.74 -25.53 7.07
C ARG A 182 9.78 -24.57 6.38
N ARG A 183 10.18 -24.09 5.21
CA ARG A 183 9.40 -23.12 4.45
C ARG A 183 8.36 -23.81 3.57
N HIS A 184 7.12 -23.31 3.64
CA HIS A 184 5.97 -23.86 2.91
C HIS A 184 5.40 -22.90 1.85
N GLY A 185 6.12 -21.84 1.51
CA GLY A 185 5.71 -20.87 0.52
C GLY A 185 5.45 -19.49 1.12
N ILE A 186 4.58 -18.70 0.48
CA ILE A 186 4.23 -17.35 0.92
C ILE A 186 2.73 -17.08 0.78
N VAL A 187 2.21 -16.20 1.64
CA VAL A 187 0.92 -15.55 1.44
C VAL A 187 1.18 -14.14 0.87
N VAL A 188 0.37 -13.74 -0.10
CA VAL A 188 0.48 -12.43 -0.76
C VAL A 188 -0.88 -11.74 -0.77
N LEU A 189 -0.91 -10.46 -0.35
CA LEU A 189 -2.03 -9.55 -0.50
C LEU A 189 -1.66 -8.46 -1.54
N ASN A 190 -2.46 -8.32 -2.59
CA ASN A 190 -2.36 -7.19 -3.51
C ASN A 190 -3.29 -6.07 -3.01
N TYR A 191 -2.73 -5.04 -2.39
CA TYR A 191 -3.46 -3.88 -1.90
C TYR A 191 -3.64 -2.85 -3.00
N LEU A 192 -4.87 -2.41 -3.25
CA LEU A 192 -5.19 -1.45 -4.30
C LEU A 192 -4.60 -0.07 -4.02
N GLY A 193 -3.79 0.44 -4.94
CA GLY A 193 -3.17 1.76 -4.85
C GLY A 193 -4.19 2.90 -4.76
N ARG A 194 -5.36 2.77 -5.41
CA ARG A 194 -6.44 3.77 -5.28
C ARG A 194 -6.89 3.95 -3.83
N VAL A 195 -7.00 2.87 -3.06
CA VAL A 195 -7.38 2.96 -1.64
C VAL A 195 -6.31 3.67 -0.81
N LEU A 196 -5.04 3.61 -1.23
CA LEU A 196 -3.94 4.31 -0.59
C LEU A 196 -3.98 5.82 -0.90
N LEU A 197 -4.35 6.19 -2.14
CA LEU A 197 -4.26 7.55 -2.66
C LEU A 197 -5.53 8.39 -2.43
N ASP A 198 -6.69 7.75 -2.25
CA ASP A 198 -8.00 8.40 -2.02
C ASP A 198 -8.25 8.74 -0.53
N ALA A 199 -7.17 9.01 0.20
CA ALA A 199 -7.21 9.23 1.65
C ALA A 199 -7.08 10.69 2.05
#